data_9bf6d48f58b6ef24c594669f3c5f54c2
#
_entry.id   9bf6d48f58b6ef24c594669f3c5f54c2
#
_cell.length_a   1.000
_cell.length_b   1.000
_cell.length_c   1.000
_cell.angle_alpha   90.00
_cell.angle_beta   90.00
_cell.angle_gamma   90.00
#
_symmetry.space_group_name_H-M   'P 1'
#
loop_
_entity.id
_entity.type
_entity.pdbx_description
1 polymer ?
#
loop_
_entity_poly.entity_id
_entity_poly.type
_entity_poly.pdbx_seq_one_letter_code
_entity_poly.pdbx_strand_id
1 'polypeptide(L)'
;MKPQDQWQGQSKEQILAKIRHVLADVPGVNLTFSQPIEMRTSEMLSGVRGDLAVKIFGTDLDQLNQLSKQISTVLQGIKGSEDVMTLENSGVQYQELRIRRDMAVRNQLDSQSIQAQLKMLIEGQQISSIIEQGRPVPLMMKGDPRLGQSSFALANMNLPVANSAAVPLSSLAEMVKTEGVVKIDRENASRMSVVRANVRDRDLVGFVEEAKQQVAQKVKLPAGYSLKWGGQFENQQRAAARLMLVVPAALTMIFFLLFTTLGSVRQAVLVFVNIPFALIGGVVALAITGEYLSVPASVGFIALMGIAVLNGLVMIGYFNQLISRGVAIEEVVREGAMRRLRPVMMTASIAALGLIPLLFTTGPGAEIQRPLAIVVIGGLISCTLLTLILLPNLFKQFGLVRDTHV
;
A
#
# COMPACT_ATOMS: atom_id res chain seq x y z
N MET A 1 15.30 -14.47 -8.60
CA MET A 1 14.91 -15.83 -8.17
C MET A 1 14.71 -16.70 -9.40
N LYS A 2 14.94 -18.01 -9.27
CA LYS A 2 14.60 -18.96 -10.34
C LYS A 2 13.07 -19.02 -10.55
N PRO A 3 12.56 -19.50 -11.69
CA PRO A 3 11.15 -19.76 -11.90
C PRO A 3 10.56 -20.67 -10.80
N GLN A 4 9.27 -20.52 -10.52
CA GLN A 4 8.61 -21.17 -9.38
C GLN A 4 8.61 -22.72 -9.46
N ASP A 5 8.60 -23.27 -10.66
CA ASP A 5 8.75 -24.70 -10.95
C ASP A 5 10.06 -25.30 -10.46
N GLN A 6 11.10 -24.48 -10.27
CA GLN A 6 12.42 -24.88 -9.80
C GLN A 6 12.66 -24.70 -8.30
N TRP A 7 11.62 -24.32 -7.53
CA TRP A 7 11.76 -24.04 -6.09
C TRP A 7 11.72 -25.30 -5.20
N GLN A 8 11.70 -26.49 -5.77
CA GLN A 8 11.74 -27.76 -5.04
C GLN A 8 10.66 -27.88 -3.93
N GLY A 9 9.47 -27.39 -4.19
CA GLY A 9 8.34 -27.45 -3.26
C GLY A 9 8.41 -26.44 -2.09
N GLN A 10 9.37 -25.50 -2.07
CA GLN A 10 9.44 -24.45 -1.04
C GLN A 10 8.52 -23.29 -1.38
N SER A 11 7.87 -22.74 -0.35
CA SER A 11 7.10 -21.50 -0.53
C SER A 11 8.02 -20.29 -0.72
N LYS A 12 7.50 -19.24 -1.31
CA LYS A 12 8.21 -17.96 -1.49
C LYS A 12 8.70 -17.42 -0.14
N GLU A 13 7.87 -17.50 0.90
CA GLU A 13 8.17 -17.04 2.24
C GLU A 13 9.35 -17.82 2.85
N GLN A 14 9.40 -19.15 2.65
CA GLN A 14 10.51 -19.98 3.11
C GLN A 14 11.83 -19.62 2.43
N ILE A 15 11.79 -19.32 1.13
CA ILE A 15 12.96 -18.88 0.38
C ILE A 15 13.43 -17.50 0.87
N LEU A 16 12.49 -16.57 1.07
CA LEU A 16 12.80 -15.23 1.59
C LEU A 16 13.39 -15.30 2.99
N ALA A 17 12.84 -16.14 3.86
CA ALA A 17 13.39 -16.35 5.21
C ALA A 17 14.84 -16.85 5.17
N LYS A 18 15.17 -17.81 4.28
CA LYS A 18 16.53 -18.27 4.07
C LYS A 18 17.47 -17.17 3.56
N ILE A 19 17.01 -16.38 2.58
CA ILE A 19 17.81 -15.27 2.05
C ILE A 19 18.06 -14.22 3.14
N ARG A 20 17.05 -13.88 3.94
CA ARG A 20 17.22 -12.96 5.07
C ARG A 20 18.26 -13.46 6.07
N HIS A 21 18.19 -14.74 6.42
CA HIS A 21 19.15 -15.34 7.35
C HIS A 21 20.59 -15.24 6.84
N VAL A 22 20.80 -15.53 5.56
CA VAL A 22 22.15 -15.46 4.94
C VAL A 22 22.65 -14.03 4.83
N LEU A 23 21.75 -13.07 4.59
CA LEU A 23 22.12 -11.67 4.40
C LEU A 23 22.13 -10.85 5.70
N ALA A 24 21.62 -11.41 6.81
CA ALA A 24 21.64 -10.76 8.13
C ALA A 24 23.07 -10.48 8.63
N ASP A 25 24.03 -11.31 8.20
CA ASP A 25 25.45 -11.20 8.61
C ASP A 25 26.23 -10.16 7.78
N VAL A 26 25.60 -9.47 6.81
CA VAL A 26 26.27 -8.43 6.02
C VAL A 26 26.19 -7.10 6.75
N PRO A 27 27.31 -6.61 7.33
CA PRO A 27 27.31 -5.39 8.11
C PRO A 27 27.09 -4.14 7.25
N GLY A 28 26.38 -3.15 7.77
CA GLY A 28 26.24 -1.82 7.16
C GLY A 28 25.25 -1.72 6.00
N VAL A 29 24.46 -2.77 5.75
CA VAL A 29 23.44 -2.79 4.67
C VAL A 29 22.05 -3.05 5.25
N ASN A 30 21.13 -2.14 5.01
CA ASN A 30 19.71 -2.33 5.30
C ASN A 30 19.02 -2.99 4.11
N LEU A 31 18.52 -4.21 4.29
CA LEU A 31 17.92 -5.00 3.23
C LEU A 31 16.39 -5.04 3.36
N THR A 32 15.71 -4.79 2.26
CA THR A 32 14.26 -5.00 2.14
C THR A 32 13.95 -5.88 0.94
N PHE A 33 12.90 -6.68 1.08
CA PHE A 33 12.44 -7.56 0.02
C PHE A 33 11.08 -7.06 -0.47
N SER A 34 10.97 -6.77 -1.77
CA SER A 34 9.74 -6.32 -2.40
C SER A 34 9.58 -6.93 -3.80
N GLN A 35 8.36 -6.93 -4.30
CA GLN A 35 8.10 -7.27 -5.69
C GLN A 35 8.10 -6.00 -6.55
N PRO A 36 8.67 -6.02 -7.77
CA PRO A 36 8.73 -4.82 -8.61
C PRO A 36 7.38 -4.20 -8.92
N ILE A 37 6.34 -5.03 -9.13
CA ILE A 37 4.97 -4.56 -9.41
C ILE A 37 4.35 -3.96 -8.18
N GLU A 38 4.42 -4.64 -7.04
CA GLU A 38 3.90 -4.16 -5.76
C GLU A 38 4.57 -2.84 -5.34
N MET A 39 5.89 -2.76 -5.51
CA MET A 39 6.66 -1.57 -5.21
C MET A 39 6.20 -0.37 -6.06
N ARG A 40 5.97 -0.57 -7.36
CA ARG A 40 5.51 0.51 -8.26
C ARG A 40 4.08 0.92 -7.99
N THR A 41 3.18 -0.05 -7.75
CA THR A 41 1.78 0.25 -7.43
C THR A 41 1.64 0.98 -6.09
N SER A 42 2.37 0.55 -5.06
CA SER A 42 2.38 1.24 -3.76
C SER A 42 2.94 2.66 -3.88
N GLU A 43 4.02 2.86 -4.64
CA GLU A 43 4.62 4.17 -4.86
C GLU A 43 3.68 5.12 -5.63
N MET A 44 2.97 4.62 -6.65
CA MET A 44 2.00 5.41 -7.42
C MET A 44 0.75 5.78 -6.60
N LEU A 45 0.27 4.89 -5.73
CA LEU A 45 -0.96 5.08 -4.98
C LEU A 45 -0.76 5.88 -3.69
N SER A 46 0.34 5.66 -2.97
CA SER A 46 0.59 6.26 -1.66
C SER A 46 1.77 7.25 -1.65
N GLY A 47 2.50 7.36 -2.76
CA GLY A 47 3.72 8.16 -2.86
C GLY A 47 4.89 7.63 -2.02
N VAL A 48 4.70 6.49 -1.33
CA VAL A 48 5.70 5.88 -0.44
C VAL A 48 5.62 4.36 -0.56
N ARG A 49 6.75 3.67 -0.48
CA ARG A 49 6.82 2.21 -0.51
C ARG A 49 6.55 1.62 0.88
N GLY A 50 5.83 0.51 0.97
CA GLY A 50 5.56 -0.23 2.20
C GLY A 50 4.11 -0.16 2.67
N ASP A 51 3.77 -1.04 3.60
CA ASP A 51 2.41 -1.14 4.15
C ASP A 51 2.08 0.06 5.02
N LEU A 52 3.06 0.50 5.82
CA LEU A 52 2.99 1.68 6.66
C LEU A 52 4.12 2.65 6.30
N ALA A 53 3.80 3.93 6.24
CA ALA A 53 4.74 5.02 6.14
C ALA A 53 4.36 6.12 7.14
N VAL A 54 5.27 6.42 8.07
CA VAL A 54 5.13 7.53 9.01
C VAL A 54 5.94 8.69 8.46
N LYS A 55 5.27 9.72 7.97
CA LYS A 55 5.86 10.95 7.46
C LYS A 55 5.97 11.94 8.61
N ILE A 56 7.17 12.44 8.85
CA ILE A 56 7.49 13.39 9.91
C ILE A 56 7.81 14.71 9.23
N PHE A 57 7.06 15.74 9.49
CA PHE A 57 7.26 17.07 8.92
C PHE A 57 7.93 17.98 9.95
N GLY A 58 8.87 18.81 9.50
CA GLY A 58 9.58 19.77 10.37
C GLY A 58 10.59 20.59 9.58
N THR A 59 11.20 21.56 10.23
CA THR A 59 12.12 22.51 9.60
C THR A 59 13.58 22.11 9.72
N ASP A 60 13.98 21.49 10.83
CA ASP A 60 15.34 21.09 11.12
C ASP A 60 15.60 19.63 10.74
N LEU A 61 16.67 19.35 10.01
CA LEU A 61 16.97 18.02 9.48
C LEU A 61 17.53 17.08 10.55
N ASP A 62 18.29 17.60 11.50
CA ASP A 62 18.86 16.78 12.58
C ASP A 62 17.76 16.32 13.53
N GLN A 63 16.82 17.21 13.85
CA GLN A 63 15.61 16.87 14.60
C GLN A 63 14.74 15.84 13.87
N LEU A 64 14.56 15.99 12.54
CA LEU A 64 13.84 15.01 11.73
C LEU A 64 14.52 13.64 11.77
N ASN A 65 15.84 13.59 11.68
CA ASN A 65 16.61 12.35 11.77
C ASN A 65 16.48 11.69 13.15
N GLN A 66 16.56 12.48 14.22
CA GLN A 66 16.38 11.97 15.60
C GLN A 66 14.98 11.39 15.81
N LEU A 67 13.94 12.13 15.41
CA LEU A 67 12.55 11.67 15.51
C LEU A 67 12.32 10.40 14.68
N SER A 68 12.91 10.31 13.49
CA SER A 68 12.83 9.12 12.65
C SER A 68 13.45 7.90 13.31
N LYS A 69 14.61 8.05 13.95
CA LYS A 69 15.25 6.97 14.73
C LYS A 69 14.40 6.53 15.90
N GLN A 70 13.85 7.48 16.67
CA GLN A 70 12.96 7.16 17.79
C GLN A 70 11.71 6.41 17.34
N ILE A 71 11.04 6.89 16.27
CA ILE A 71 9.86 6.23 15.72
C ILE A 71 10.21 4.85 15.17
N SER A 72 11.34 4.72 14.48
CA SER A 72 11.81 3.41 13.98
C SER A 72 11.99 2.41 15.12
N THR A 73 12.63 2.81 16.21
CA THR A 73 12.82 1.95 17.40
C THR A 73 11.49 1.54 18.03
N VAL A 74 10.53 2.45 18.10
CA VAL A 74 9.19 2.13 18.61
C VAL A 74 8.49 1.12 17.69
N LEU A 75 8.52 1.33 16.37
CA LEU A 75 7.90 0.43 15.40
C LEU A 75 8.53 -0.96 15.41
N GLN A 76 9.86 -1.06 15.52
CA GLN A 76 10.57 -2.34 15.62
C GLN A 76 10.14 -3.17 16.84
N GLY A 77 9.72 -2.53 17.92
CA GLY A 77 9.22 -3.19 19.12
C GLY A 77 7.78 -3.71 19.03
N ILE A 78 7.04 -3.41 17.97
CA ILE A 78 5.65 -3.83 17.80
C ILE A 78 5.60 -5.20 17.10
N LYS A 79 4.84 -6.14 17.67
CA LYS A 79 4.68 -7.47 17.08
C LYS A 79 4.07 -7.39 15.68
N GLY A 80 4.66 -8.06 14.70
CA GLY A 80 4.24 -8.05 13.30
C GLY A 80 4.91 -6.97 12.46
N SER A 81 5.81 -6.17 13.04
CA SER A 81 6.61 -5.20 12.31
C SER A 81 7.78 -5.89 11.60
N GLU A 82 7.91 -5.68 10.31
CA GLU A 82 9.05 -6.14 9.51
C GLU A 82 9.62 -5.00 8.66
N ASP A 83 10.90 -5.17 8.29
CA ASP A 83 11.61 -4.28 7.38
C ASP A 83 11.45 -2.78 7.74
N VAL A 84 11.53 -2.45 9.03
CA VAL A 84 11.45 -1.06 9.47
C VAL A 84 12.68 -0.30 8.98
N MET A 85 12.45 0.71 8.15
CA MET A 85 13.50 1.52 7.56
C MET A 85 13.23 3.00 7.75
N THR A 86 14.28 3.71 8.12
CA THR A 86 14.37 5.16 7.99
C THR A 86 15.25 5.50 6.79
N LEU A 87 14.85 6.48 6.01
CA LEU A 87 15.77 7.10 5.05
C LEU A 87 16.64 8.06 5.86
N GLU A 88 17.80 7.58 6.29
CA GLU A 88 18.80 8.49 6.87
C GLU A 88 19.31 9.43 5.79
N ASN A 89 19.06 10.70 5.98
CA ASN A 89 19.50 11.75 5.06
C ASN A 89 20.88 12.29 5.42
N SER A 90 21.58 11.68 6.39
CA SER A 90 22.91 12.07 6.88
C SER A 90 23.94 11.00 6.56
N GLY A 91 25.21 11.36 6.62
CA GLY A 91 26.32 10.41 6.55
C GLY A 91 27.09 10.41 5.22
N VAL A 92 26.70 11.20 4.23
CA VAL A 92 27.58 11.42 3.07
C VAL A 92 28.70 12.36 3.48
N GLN A 93 29.93 11.89 3.33
CA GLN A 93 31.09 12.74 3.57
C GLN A 93 31.31 13.64 2.36
N TYR A 94 31.23 14.93 2.61
CA TYR A 94 31.60 15.98 1.65
C TYR A 94 32.97 16.53 1.97
N GLN A 95 33.67 16.93 0.94
CA GLN A 95 34.86 17.71 1.07
C GLN A 95 34.53 19.15 0.69
N GLU A 96 34.39 20.01 1.70
CA GLU A 96 34.14 21.44 1.54
C GLU A 96 35.44 22.16 1.33
N LEU A 97 35.50 22.98 0.29
CA LEU A 97 36.65 23.86 -0.01
C LEU A 97 36.30 25.29 0.42
N ARG A 98 36.88 25.73 1.52
CA ARG A 98 36.71 27.11 2.04
C ARG A 98 37.79 27.98 1.50
N ILE A 99 37.47 28.83 0.51
CA ILE A 99 38.45 29.74 -0.12
C ILE A 99 38.84 30.81 0.88
N ARG A 100 40.15 30.97 1.10
CA ARG A 100 40.76 32.06 1.88
C ARG A 100 40.83 33.28 1.01
N ARG A 101 39.90 34.22 1.19
CA ARG A 101 39.75 35.41 0.35
C ARG A 101 40.98 36.29 0.35
N ASP A 102 41.65 36.46 1.49
CA ASP A 102 42.88 37.20 1.64
C ASP A 102 44.02 36.63 0.79
N MET A 103 44.17 35.32 0.77
CA MET A 103 45.17 34.62 -0.02
C MET A 103 44.85 34.63 -1.51
N ALA A 104 43.54 34.49 -1.86
CA ALA A 104 43.11 34.59 -3.24
C ALA A 104 43.42 35.99 -3.84
N VAL A 105 43.08 37.04 -3.12
CA VAL A 105 43.37 38.44 -3.55
C VAL A 105 44.86 38.69 -3.69
N ARG A 106 45.69 38.23 -2.75
CA ARG A 106 47.16 38.35 -2.84
C ARG A 106 47.74 37.69 -4.10
N ASN A 107 47.12 36.62 -4.55
CA ASN A 107 47.52 35.90 -5.75
C ASN A 107 46.73 36.35 -7.00
N GLN A 108 46.06 37.49 -6.96
CA GLN A 108 45.26 38.05 -8.06
C GLN A 108 44.20 37.09 -8.61
N LEU A 109 43.67 36.22 -7.74
CA LEU A 109 42.58 35.29 -8.04
C LEU A 109 41.33 35.73 -7.32
N ASP A 110 40.21 35.69 -8.01
CA ASP A 110 38.90 35.80 -7.39
C ASP A 110 38.28 34.42 -7.14
N SER A 111 37.28 34.35 -6.26
CA SER A 111 36.60 33.09 -5.91
C SER A 111 35.96 32.43 -7.12
N GLN A 112 35.48 33.22 -8.09
CA GLN A 112 34.82 32.69 -9.28
C GLN A 112 35.84 32.01 -10.22
N SER A 113 37.00 32.61 -10.41
CA SER A 113 38.08 32.00 -11.20
C SER A 113 38.57 30.70 -10.58
N ILE A 114 38.74 30.66 -9.24
CA ILE A 114 39.13 29.43 -8.54
C ILE A 114 38.07 28.34 -8.75
N GLN A 115 36.78 28.66 -8.59
CA GLN A 115 35.72 27.71 -8.80
C GLN A 115 35.65 27.21 -10.25
N ALA A 116 35.79 28.08 -11.23
CA ALA A 116 35.78 27.73 -12.65
C ALA A 116 36.95 26.78 -13.00
N GLN A 117 38.14 27.06 -12.49
CA GLN A 117 39.32 26.20 -12.69
C GLN A 117 39.12 24.82 -12.01
N LEU A 118 38.64 24.79 -10.78
CA LEU A 118 38.33 23.55 -10.07
C LEU A 118 37.27 22.71 -10.81
N LYS A 119 36.21 23.35 -11.27
CA LYS A 119 35.16 22.68 -12.04
C LYS A 119 35.73 22.08 -13.33
N MET A 120 36.52 22.84 -14.08
CA MET A 120 37.15 22.34 -15.30
C MET A 120 38.08 21.16 -15.04
N LEU A 121 38.86 21.20 -13.95
CA LEU A 121 39.85 20.17 -13.63
C LEU A 121 39.21 18.90 -13.04
N ILE A 122 38.15 19.04 -12.25
CA ILE A 122 37.47 17.90 -11.58
C ILE A 122 36.36 17.30 -12.44
N GLU A 123 35.44 18.12 -12.92
CA GLU A 123 34.28 17.68 -13.69
C GLU A 123 34.57 17.58 -15.18
N GLY A 124 35.41 18.46 -15.67
CA GLY A 124 35.70 18.69 -17.08
C GLY A 124 34.85 19.80 -17.67
N GLN A 125 35.35 20.38 -18.73
CA GLN A 125 34.68 21.41 -19.53
C GLN A 125 34.60 20.96 -20.99
N GLN A 126 33.41 21.08 -21.57
CA GLN A 126 33.27 20.89 -23.00
C GLN A 126 33.90 22.06 -23.75
N ILE A 127 34.91 21.79 -24.56
CA ILE A 127 35.61 22.78 -25.35
C ILE A 127 35.12 22.85 -26.81
N SER A 128 34.59 21.74 -27.33
CA SER A 128 34.05 21.66 -28.67
C SER A 128 33.16 20.44 -28.82
N SER A 129 32.62 20.21 -30.01
CA SER A 129 32.02 18.95 -30.43
C SER A 129 32.55 18.52 -31.78
N ILE A 130 32.80 17.25 -31.95
CA ILE A 130 33.17 16.63 -33.21
C ILE A 130 32.00 15.83 -33.75
N ILE A 131 31.85 15.72 -35.05
CA ILE A 131 30.83 14.89 -35.69
C ILE A 131 31.45 13.55 -35.99
N GLU A 132 31.01 12.51 -35.31
CA GLU A 132 31.42 11.13 -35.52
C GLU A 132 30.22 10.30 -35.97
N GLN A 133 30.30 9.67 -37.12
CA GLN A 133 29.22 8.90 -37.75
C GLN A 133 27.88 9.66 -37.80
N GLY A 134 27.92 10.97 -38.10
CA GLY A 134 26.73 11.82 -38.16
C GLY A 134 26.13 12.23 -36.81
N ARG A 135 26.81 11.96 -35.69
CA ARG A 135 26.38 12.36 -34.33
C ARG A 135 27.37 13.34 -33.72
N PRO A 136 26.89 14.41 -33.08
CA PRO A 136 27.77 15.31 -32.34
C PRO A 136 28.26 14.61 -31.05
N VAL A 137 29.59 14.48 -30.93
CA VAL A 137 30.28 13.94 -29.75
C VAL A 137 30.98 15.10 -29.05
N PRO A 138 30.73 15.37 -27.77
CA PRO A 138 31.35 16.43 -27.04
C PRO A 138 32.85 16.16 -26.81
N LEU A 139 33.69 17.12 -27.13
CA LEU A 139 35.12 17.10 -26.79
C LEU A 139 35.28 17.74 -25.40
N MET A 140 35.67 16.92 -24.43
CA MET A 140 35.82 17.33 -23.03
C MET A 140 37.29 17.50 -22.67
N MET A 141 37.64 18.61 -22.04
CA MET A 141 38.91 18.80 -21.36
C MET A 141 38.73 18.59 -19.86
N LYS A 142 39.53 17.73 -19.27
CA LYS A 142 39.47 17.37 -17.85
C LYS A 142 40.90 17.23 -17.29
N GLY A 143 41.04 17.51 -15.99
CA GLY A 143 42.30 17.27 -15.29
C GLY A 143 42.58 15.78 -15.07
N ASP A 144 43.73 15.52 -14.45
CA ASP A 144 44.13 14.13 -14.11
C ASP A 144 43.04 13.43 -13.26
N PRO A 145 42.63 12.22 -13.63
CA PRO A 145 41.62 11.45 -12.88
C PRO A 145 42.00 11.24 -11.40
N ARG A 146 43.27 11.24 -11.05
CA ARG A 146 43.74 11.08 -9.68
C ARG A 146 43.36 12.25 -8.77
N LEU A 147 43.06 13.42 -9.29
CA LEU A 147 42.63 14.59 -8.52
C LEU A 147 41.32 14.36 -7.75
N GLY A 148 40.42 13.60 -8.32
CA GLY A 148 39.13 13.25 -7.68
C GLY A 148 39.22 12.09 -6.67
N GLN A 149 40.32 11.34 -6.64
CA GLN A 149 40.48 10.13 -5.82
C GLN A 149 41.15 10.35 -4.47
N SER A 150 41.89 11.47 -4.32
CA SER A 150 42.69 11.76 -3.12
C SER A 150 42.58 13.21 -2.70
N SER A 151 42.20 13.43 -1.44
CA SER A 151 42.23 14.78 -0.83
C SER A 151 43.62 15.40 -0.88
N PHE A 152 44.66 14.56 -0.76
CA PHE A 152 46.07 15.04 -0.84
C PHE A 152 46.41 15.48 -2.25
N ALA A 153 46.03 14.74 -3.28
CA ALA A 153 46.26 15.14 -4.67
C ALA A 153 45.51 16.44 -5.01
N LEU A 154 44.29 16.59 -4.54
CA LEU A 154 43.52 17.80 -4.69
C LEU A 154 44.16 19.01 -3.98
N ALA A 155 44.66 18.82 -2.76
CA ALA A 155 45.33 19.87 -1.98
C ALA A 155 46.58 20.41 -2.67
N ASN A 156 47.37 19.54 -3.26
CA ASN A 156 48.61 19.85 -3.93
C ASN A 156 48.45 20.20 -5.41
N MET A 157 47.21 20.28 -5.89
CA MET A 157 46.92 20.70 -7.25
C MET A 157 47.31 22.16 -7.44
N ASN A 158 48.11 22.45 -8.47
CA ASN A 158 48.52 23.79 -8.79
C ASN A 158 47.49 24.48 -9.68
N LEU A 159 47.01 25.64 -9.23
CA LEU A 159 46.16 26.53 -10.02
C LEU A 159 46.97 27.57 -10.75
N PRO A 160 46.75 27.74 -12.05
CA PRO A 160 47.44 28.79 -12.81
C PRO A 160 46.97 30.17 -12.36
N VAL A 161 47.96 31.08 -12.19
CA VAL A 161 47.72 32.48 -11.85
C VAL A 161 48.25 33.34 -12.99
N ALA A 162 47.51 34.39 -13.37
CA ALA A 162 47.94 35.29 -14.43
C ALA A 162 49.23 35.99 -14.02
N ASN A 163 50.22 35.94 -14.92
CA ASN A 163 51.53 36.60 -14.74
C ASN A 163 52.35 36.15 -13.53
N SER A 164 52.07 35.01 -12.93
CA SER A 164 52.79 34.48 -11.75
C SER A 164 52.98 32.97 -11.82
N ALA A 165 53.78 32.41 -10.93
CA ALA A 165 53.93 30.98 -10.78
C ALA A 165 52.61 30.34 -10.30
N ALA A 166 52.31 29.11 -10.74
CA ALA A 166 51.13 28.38 -10.30
C ALA A 166 51.14 28.14 -8.78
N VAL A 167 50.00 28.28 -8.13
CA VAL A 167 49.88 28.27 -6.68
C VAL A 167 49.09 26.99 -6.25
N PRO A 168 49.59 26.25 -5.24
CA PRO A 168 48.87 25.05 -4.77
C PRO A 168 47.54 25.42 -4.11
N LEU A 169 46.49 24.62 -4.36
CA LEU A 169 45.16 24.85 -3.83
C LEU A 169 45.12 24.93 -2.30
N SER A 170 45.99 24.18 -1.61
CA SER A 170 46.13 24.22 -0.15
C SER A 170 46.51 25.57 0.42
N SER A 171 47.16 26.44 -0.36
CA SER A 171 47.46 27.82 0.05
C SER A 171 46.29 28.77 -0.14
N LEU A 172 45.36 28.45 -1.07
CA LEU A 172 44.22 29.29 -1.44
C LEU A 172 42.94 28.89 -0.75
N ALA A 173 42.80 27.60 -0.33
CA ALA A 173 41.62 27.08 0.29
C ALA A 173 41.93 26.10 1.42
N GLU A 174 41.10 26.10 2.41
CA GLU A 174 41.07 25.08 3.47
C GLU A 174 40.12 23.96 3.06
N MET A 175 40.59 22.71 3.20
CA MET A 175 39.77 21.53 2.93
C MET A 175 39.23 20.96 4.23
N VAL A 176 37.91 21.03 4.40
CA VAL A 176 37.20 20.53 5.59
C VAL A 176 36.37 19.33 5.17
N LYS A 177 36.58 18.21 5.87
CA LYS A 177 35.63 17.07 5.75
C LYS A 177 34.40 17.37 6.56
N THR A 178 33.27 17.39 5.92
CA THR A 178 31.99 17.63 6.59
C THR A 178 30.99 16.52 6.22
N GLU A 179 30.14 16.19 7.15
CA GLU A 179 29.01 15.33 6.86
C GLU A 179 27.85 16.18 6.33
N GLY A 180 27.24 15.73 5.27
CA GLY A 180 26.14 16.44 4.64
C GLY A 180 24.95 15.55 4.37
N VAL A 181 23.92 16.20 3.89
CA VAL A 181 22.62 15.57 3.61
C VAL A 181 22.64 15.00 2.21
N VAL A 182 22.29 13.72 2.06
CA VAL A 182 22.20 13.05 0.75
C VAL A 182 21.04 13.62 -0.06
N LYS A 183 19.89 13.78 0.59
CA LYS A 183 18.63 14.18 -0.05
C LYS A 183 17.73 14.85 0.98
N ILE A 184 17.00 15.86 0.55
CA ILE A 184 15.96 16.49 1.35
C ILE A 184 14.60 16.22 0.69
N ASP A 185 13.81 15.32 1.28
CA ASP A 185 12.46 15.06 0.81
C ASP A 185 11.51 16.17 1.29
N ARG A 186 10.58 16.55 0.39
CA ARG A 186 9.56 17.55 0.67
C ARG A 186 8.20 17.10 0.16
N GLU A 187 7.17 17.42 0.93
CA GLU A 187 5.77 17.31 0.51
C GLU A 187 5.08 18.65 0.82
N ASN A 188 4.41 19.24 -0.16
CA ASN A 188 3.77 20.55 -0.05
C ASN A 188 4.72 21.65 0.49
N ALA A 189 5.93 21.72 -0.06
CA ALA A 189 7.03 22.62 0.34
C ALA A 189 7.60 22.40 1.75
N SER A 190 7.01 21.56 2.59
CA SER A 190 7.53 21.21 3.92
C SER A 190 8.56 20.10 3.84
N ARG A 191 9.68 20.25 4.58
CA ARG A 191 10.67 19.17 4.70
C ARG A 191 10.06 17.99 5.44
N MET A 192 10.42 16.78 5.03
CA MET A 192 9.95 15.58 5.71
C MET A 192 11.03 14.51 5.80
N SER A 193 10.90 13.65 6.82
CA SER A 193 11.55 12.35 6.89
C SER A 193 10.49 11.26 6.93
N VAL A 194 10.82 10.06 6.44
CA VAL A 194 9.85 8.96 6.34
C VAL A 194 10.40 7.71 7.01
N VAL A 195 9.63 7.17 7.94
CA VAL A 195 9.86 5.84 8.50
C VAL A 195 8.88 4.88 7.85
N ARG A 196 9.38 3.80 7.30
CA ARG A 196 8.58 2.76 6.62
C ARG A 196 8.60 1.48 7.42
N ALA A 197 7.51 0.74 7.35
CA ALA A 197 7.43 -0.60 7.92
C ALA A 197 6.53 -1.48 7.05
N ASN A 198 6.83 -2.75 6.99
CA ASN A 198 5.93 -3.78 6.48
C ASN A 198 5.25 -4.47 7.65
N VAL A 199 4.05 -4.98 7.43
CA VAL A 199 3.26 -5.66 8.46
C VAL A 199 3.06 -7.10 8.03
N ARG A 200 3.40 -8.07 8.91
CA ARG A 200 3.20 -9.48 8.67
C ARG A 200 2.49 -10.17 9.81
N ASP A 201 1.75 -11.21 9.45
CA ASP A 201 1.02 -12.08 10.37
C ASP A 201 0.07 -11.30 11.30
N ARG A 202 -0.39 -10.14 10.85
CA ARG A 202 -1.26 -9.25 11.59
C ARG A 202 -2.04 -8.33 10.65
N ASP A 203 -3.24 -7.88 11.08
CA ASP A 203 -4.02 -6.88 10.36
C ASP A 203 -3.34 -5.50 10.38
N LEU A 204 -3.36 -4.84 9.24
CA LEU A 204 -2.70 -3.54 9.06
C LEU A 204 -3.33 -2.43 9.92
N VAL A 205 -4.65 -2.42 10.06
CA VAL A 205 -5.36 -1.36 10.81
C VAL A 205 -5.04 -1.44 12.30
N GLY A 206 -5.15 -2.62 12.90
CA GLY A 206 -4.83 -2.83 14.32
C GLY A 206 -3.35 -2.56 14.62
N PHE A 207 -2.44 -2.93 13.68
CA PHE A 207 -1.02 -2.59 13.80
C PHE A 207 -0.81 -1.06 13.83
N VAL A 208 -1.44 -0.32 12.90
CA VAL A 208 -1.24 1.13 12.82
C VAL A 208 -1.87 1.86 14.02
N GLU A 209 -3.01 1.41 14.50
CA GLU A 209 -3.62 2.01 15.71
C GLU A 209 -2.76 1.80 16.96
N GLU A 210 -2.17 0.60 17.13
CA GLU A 210 -1.20 0.35 18.19
C GLU A 210 0.07 1.21 18.00
N ALA A 211 0.57 1.30 16.77
CA ALA A 211 1.73 2.13 16.47
C ALA A 211 1.50 3.60 16.80
N LYS A 212 0.32 4.14 16.46
CA LYS A 212 -0.06 5.51 16.82
C LYS A 212 -0.06 5.73 18.33
N GLN A 213 -0.63 4.80 19.08
CA GLN A 213 -0.67 4.90 20.55
C GLN A 213 0.74 4.83 21.16
N GLN A 214 1.56 3.88 20.73
CA GLN A 214 2.92 3.74 21.26
C GLN A 214 3.82 4.92 20.87
N VAL A 215 3.72 5.43 19.65
CA VAL A 215 4.47 6.62 19.22
C VAL A 215 4.02 7.85 20.00
N ALA A 216 2.72 8.06 20.18
CA ALA A 216 2.21 9.19 20.97
C ALA A 216 2.67 9.16 22.45
N GLN A 217 2.84 7.96 23.01
CA GLN A 217 3.32 7.81 24.40
C GLN A 217 4.84 7.97 24.54
N LYS A 218 5.62 7.45 23.58
CA LYS A 218 7.08 7.34 23.70
C LYS A 218 7.85 8.46 22.99
N VAL A 219 7.26 9.11 21.98
CA VAL A 219 7.92 10.13 21.17
C VAL A 219 7.27 11.49 21.40
N LYS A 220 8.03 12.41 22.00
CA LYS A 220 7.59 13.81 22.18
C LYS A 220 7.91 14.61 20.94
N LEU A 221 6.88 15.12 20.27
CA LEU A 221 7.04 15.99 19.11
C LEU A 221 7.32 17.42 19.58
N PRO A 222 8.40 18.05 19.07
CA PRO A 222 8.65 19.47 19.31
C PRO A 222 7.58 20.34 18.64
N ALA A 223 7.45 21.59 19.08
CA ALA A 223 6.56 22.56 18.43
C ALA A 223 6.95 22.75 16.95
N GLY A 224 5.96 22.79 16.06
CA GLY A 224 6.18 22.92 14.62
C GLY A 224 6.47 21.60 13.88
N TYR A 225 6.47 20.46 14.59
CA TYR A 225 6.59 19.13 13.97
C TYR A 225 5.24 18.43 13.97
N SER A 226 4.98 17.67 12.90
CA SER A 226 3.74 16.91 12.76
C SER A 226 4.00 15.54 12.13
N LEU A 227 3.11 14.59 12.44
CA LEU A 227 3.14 13.25 11.89
C LEU A 227 1.94 13.02 10.96
N LYS A 228 2.18 12.39 9.82
CA LYS A 228 1.14 11.89 8.93
C LYS A 228 1.35 10.41 8.67
N TRP A 229 0.32 9.62 8.91
CA TRP A 229 0.32 8.19 8.71
C TRP A 229 -0.19 7.88 7.30
N GLY A 230 0.62 7.20 6.50
CA GLY A 230 0.38 6.91 5.09
C GLY A 230 0.74 5.47 4.73
N GLY A 231 0.91 5.22 3.44
CA GLY A 231 1.12 3.88 2.88
C GLY A 231 -0.19 3.21 2.51
N GLN A 232 -0.22 1.88 2.47
CA GLN A 232 -1.45 1.12 2.17
C GLN A 232 -2.57 1.40 3.18
N PHE A 233 -2.23 1.71 4.43
CA PHE A 233 -3.17 2.12 5.47
C PHE A 233 -4.04 3.32 5.05
N GLU A 234 -3.45 4.36 4.46
CA GLU A 234 -4.20 5.54 4.00
C GLU A 234 -5.21 5.17 2.89
N ASN A 235 -4.81 4.28 1.97
CA ASN A 235 -5.71 3.78 0.94
C ASN A 235 -6.85 2.97 1.52
N GLN A 236 -6.57 2.13 2.52
CA GLN A 236 -7.59 1.34 3.22
C GLN A 236 -8.57 2.24 3.96
N GLN A 237 -8.11 3.29 4.66
CA GLN A 237 -8.99 4.27 5.30
C GLN A 237 -9.87 5.01 4.29
N ARG A 238 -9.30 5.48 3.19
CA ARG A 238 -10.08 6.17 2.13
C ARG A 238 -11.12 5.24 1.52
N ALA A 239 -10.76 3.98 1.26
CA ALA A 239 -11.70 3.00 0.74
C ALA A 239 -12.81 2.72 1.76
N ALA A 240 -12.49 2.50 3.04
CA ALA A 240 -13.47 2.30 4.10
C ALA A 240 -14.43 3.50 4.25
N ALA A 241 -13.91 4.73 4.22
CA ALA A 241 -14.73 5.93 4.28
C ALA A 241 -15.70 6.07 3.08
N ARG A 242 -15.26 5.71 1.87
CA ARG A 242 -16.13 5.68 0.69
C ARG A 242 -17.18 4.58 0.78
N LEU A 243 -16.80 3.39 1.22
CA LEU A 243 -17.71 2.27 1.41
C LEU A 243 -18.79 2.57 2.45
N MET A 244 -18.45 3.30 3.52
CA MET A 244 -19.39 3.72 4.56
C MET A 244 -20.54 4.59 4.00
N LEU A 245 -20.33 5.29 2.90
CA LEU A 245 -21.36 6.06 2.20
C LEU A 245 -22.06 5.23 1.12
N VAL A 246 -21.29 4.49 0.33
CA VAL A 246 -21.80 3.78 -0.86
C VAL A 246 -22.65 2.57 -0.46
N VAL A 247 -22.27 1.82 0.61
CA VAL A 247 -23.00 0.62 1.03
C VAL A 247 -24.42 0.94 1.50
N PRO A 248 -24.66 1.92 2.41
CA PRO A 248 -26.03 2.29 2.79
C PRO A 248 -26.85 2.82 1.62
N ALA A 249 -26.24 3.60 0.72
CA ALA A 249 -26.95 4.08 -0.48
C ALA A 249 -27.37 2.93 -1.39
N ALA A 250 -26.48 1.96 -1.63
CA ALA A 250 -26.79 0.76 -2.40
C ALA A 250 -27.88 -0.09 -1.73
N LEU A 251 -27.80 -0.31 -0.41
CA LEU A 251 -28.82 -1.05 0.34
C LEU A 251 -30.19 -0.36 0.28
N THR A 252 -30.22 0.95 0.39
CA THR A 252 -31.46 1.73 0.25
C THR A 252 -32.06 1.58 -1.14
N MET A 253 -31.23 1.66 -2.18
CA MET A 253 -31.65 1.47 -3.57
C MET A 253 -32.18 0.04 -3.81
N ILE A 254 -31.48 -0.97 -3.30
CA ILE A 254 -31.91 -2.38 -3.36
C ILE A 254 -33.24 -2.55 -2.66
N PHE A 255 -33.41 -2.00 -1.46
CA PHE A 255 -34.66 -2.06 -0.73
C PHE A 255 -35.83 -1.43 -1.50
N PHE A 256 -35.60 -0.27 -2.11
CA PHE A 256 -36.58 0.41 -2.95
C PHE A 256 -37.00 -0.45 -4.17
N LEU A 257 -36.01 -1.04 -4.85
CA LEU A 257 -36.26 -1.95 -5.98
C LEU A 257 -37.05 -3.21 -5.54
N LEU A 258 -36.72 -3.78 -4.39
CA LEU A 258 -37.46 -4.90 -3.83
C LEU A 258 -38.92 -4.52 -3.52
N PHE A 259 -39.09 -3.34 -2.91
CA PHE A 259 -40.44 -2.84 -2.60
C PHE A 259 -41.26 -2.63 -3.86
N THR A 260 -40.71 -2.02 -4.91
CA THR A 260 -41.45 -1.83 -6.18
C THR A 260 -41.77 -3.13 -6.90
N THR A 261 -40.87 -4.13 -6.79
CA THR A 261 -41.04 -5.43 -7.46
C THR A 261 -42.05 -6.33 -6.74
N LEU A 262 -42.01 -6.34 -5.40
CA LEU A 262 -42.82 -7.22 -4.56
C LEU A 262 -44.18 -6.57 -4.15
N GLY A 263 -44.29 -5.23 -4.28
CA GLY A 263 -45.48 -4.49 -3.88
C GLY A 263 -45.77 -4.49 -2.38
N SER A 264 -44.86 -5.03 -1.55
CA SER A 264 -45.06 -5.18 -0.11
C SER A 264 -43.78 -4.91 0.67
N VAL A 265 -43.83 -3.97 1.63
CA VAL A 265 -42.73 -3.69 2.56
C VAL A 265 -42.34 -4.92 3.37
N ARG A 266 -43.33 -5.72 3.82
CA ARG A 266 -43.06 -6.93 4.60
C ARG A 266 -42.26 -7.96 3.82
N GLN A 267 -42.62 -8.19 2.56
CA GLN A 267 -41.90 -9.11 1.70
C GLN A 267 -40.51 -8.57 1.32
N ALA A 268 -40.37 -7.26 1.09
CA ALA A 268 -39.07 -6.64 0.87
C ALA A 268 -38.13 -6.81 2.08
N VAL A 269 -38.65 -6.61 3.29
CA VAL A 269 -37.89 -6.84 4.54
C VAL A 269 -37.50 -8.32 4.69
N LEU A 270 -38.37 -9.26 4.36
CA LEU A 270 -38.05 -10.70 4.40
C LEU A 270 -36.87 -11.06 3.48
N VAL A 271 -36.83 -10.50 2.26
CA VAL A 271 -35.68 -10.70 1.38
C VAL A 271 -34.42 -10.04 1.97
N PHE A 272 -34.57 -8.84 2.54
CA PHE A 272 -33.46 -8.06 3.10
C PHE A 272 -32.82 -8.76 4.31
N VAL A 273 -33.58 -9.52 5.09
CA VAL A 273 -33.08 -10.30 6.23
C VAL A 273 -32.06 -11.37 5.81
N ASN A 274 -32.01 -11.79 4.53
CA ASN A 274 -30.98 -12.70 4.05
C ASN A 274 -29.56 -12.07 4.05
N ILE A 275 -29.47 -10.75 3.97
CA ILE A 275 -28.17 -10.06 3.92
C ILE A 275 -27.32 -10.31 5.18
N PRO A 276 -27.80 -10.07 6.41
CA PRO A 276 -27.05 -10.39 7.63
C PRO A 276 -26.52 -11.82 7.68
N PHE A 277 -27.35 -12.78 7.26
CA PHE A 277 -26.91 -14.18 7.27
C PHE A 277 -25.83 -14.50 6.24
N ALA A 278 -25.89 -13.86 5.08
CA ALA A 278 -24.82 -13.94 4.10
C ALA A 278 -23.52 -13.36 4.65
N LEU A 279 -23.58 -12.22 5.33
CA LEU A 279 -22.41 -11.58 5.95
C LEU A 279 -21.76 -12.47 7.02
N ILE A 280 -22.55 -13.13 7.86
CA ILE A 280 -22.05 -14.07 8.88
C ILE A 280 -21.21 -15.16 8.22
N GLY A 281 -21.70 -15.78 7.12
CA GLY A 281 -20.95 -16.81 6.41
C GLY A 281 -19.63 -16.32 5.83
N GLY A 282 -19.60 -15.11 5.30
CA GLY A 282 -18.38 -14.47 4.82
C GLY A 282 -17.36 -14.19 5.93
N VAL A 283 -17.82 -13.71 7.09
CA VAL A 283 -16.96 -13.47 8.27
C VAL A 283 -16.40 -14.78 8.82
N VAL A 284 -17.24 -15.82 8.94
CA VAL A 284 -16.81 -17.15 9.40
C VAL A 284 -15.77 -17.74 8.45
N ALA A 285 -15.95 -17.60 7.13
CA ALA A 285 -15.00 -18.10 6.15
C ALA A 285 -13.64 -17.37 6.26
N LEU A 286 -13.62 -16.05 6.46
CA LEU A 286 -12.38 -15.31 6.74
C LEU A 286 -11.70 -15.80 8.02
N ALA A 287 -12.47 -16.02 9.09
CA ALA A 287 -11.92 -16.49 10.36
C ALA A 287 -11.31 -17.91 10.26
N ILE A 288 -11.95 -18.82 9.52
CA ILE A 288 -11.46 -20.19 9.31
C ILE A 288 -10.18 -20.20 8.46
N THR A 289 -10.10 -19.33 7.44
CA THR A 289 -8.95 -19.25 6.55
C THR A 289 -7.79 -18.41 7.10
N GLY A 290 -7.99 -17.70 8.22
CA GLY A 290 -7.00 -16.82 8.80
C GLY A 290 -6.75 -15.52 8.00
N GLU A 291 -7.63 -15.21 7.05
CA GLU A 291 -7.53 -13.99 6.26
C GLU A 291 -8.15 -12.80 7.00
N TYR A 292 -7.51 -11.63 6.86
CA TYR A 292 -7.96 -10.40 7.51
C TYR A 292 -9.02 -9.65 6.69
N LEU A 293 -9.84 -8.87 7.38
CA LEU A 293 -10.79 -7.99 6.72
C LEU A 293 -10.04 -6.89 5.95
N SER A 294 -10.02 -7.02 4.64
CA SER A 294 -9.34 -6.13 3.71
C SER A 294 -10.35 -5.40 2.81
N VAL A 295 -9.87 -4.41 2.03
CA VAL A 295 -10.72 -3.74 1.02
C VAL A 295 -11.28 -4.75 0.00
N PRO A 296 -10.49 -5.69 -0.55
CA PRO A 296 -11.03 -6.74 -1.42
C PRO A 296 -12.09 -7.61 -0.76
N ALA A 297 -11.91 -7.98 0.51
CA ALA A 297 -12.94 -8.70 1.27
C ALA A 297 -14.24 -7.90 1.38
N SER A 298 -14.14 -6.58 1.63
CA SER A 298 -15.29 -5.68 1.68
C SER A 298 -16.04 -5.60 0.35
N VAL A 299 -15.33 -5.60 -0.77
CA VAL A 299 -15.93 -5.69 -2.12
C VAL A 299 -16.63 -7.03 -2.30
N GLY A 300 -16.05 -8.14 -1.79
CA GLY A 300 -16.68 -9.46 -1.74
C GLY A 300 -18.01 -9.45 -0.98
N PHE A 301 -18.07 -8.77 0.16
CA PHE A 301 -19.33 -8.59 0.92
C PHE A 301 -20.38 -7.83 0.13
N ILE A 302 -20.04 -6.81 -0.61
CA ILE A 302 -20.99 -6.05 -1.46
C ILE A 302 -21.56 -6.96 -2.56
N ALA A 303 -20.71 -7.71 -3.24
CA ALA A 303 -21.15 -8.65 -4.28
C ALA A 303 -22.06 -9.73 -3.68
N LEU A 304 -21.71 -10.23 -2.50
CA LEU A 304 -22.50 -11.23 -1.78
C LEU A 304 -23.89 -10.72 -1.40
N MET A 305 -24.02 -9.46 -0.96
CA MET A 305 -25.32 -8.84 -0.66
C MET A 305 -26.24 -8.87 -1.88
N GLY A 306 -25.71 -8.55 -3.08
CA GLY A 306 -26.49 -8.63 -4.32
C GLY A 306 -27.01 -10.04 -4.63
N ILE A 307 -26.15 -11.04 -4.48
CA ILE A 307 -26.53 -12.45 -4.74
C ILE A 307 -27.57 -12.94 -3.71
N ALA A 308 -27.38 -12.58 -2.44
CA ALA A 308 -28.31 -12.94 -1.37
C ALA A 308 -29.72 -12.40 -1.61
N VAL A 309 -29.82 -11.14 -2.03
CA VAL A 309 -31.07 -10.48 -2.40
C VAL A 309 -31.73 -11.15 -3.60
N LEU A 310 -30.95 -11.45 -4.65
CA LEU A 310 -31.45 -12.10 -5.85
C LEU A 310 -32.08 -13.45 -5.54
N ASN A 311 -31.42 -14.28 -4.74
CA ASN A 311 -31.96 -15.59 -4.35
C ASN A 311 -33.27 -15.45 -3.56
N GLY A 312 -33.35 -14.52 -2.61
CA GLY A 312 -34.55 -14.23 -1.84
C GLY A 312 -35.70 -13.70 -2.70
N LEU A 313 -35.41 -12.76 -3.62
CA LEU A 313 -36.41 -12.19 -4.54
C LEU A 313 -37.04 -13.27 -5.42
N VAL A 314 -36.21 -14.14 -6.02
CA VAL A 314 -36.66 -15.21 -6.91
C VAL A 314 -37.53 -16.21 -6.14
N MET A 315 -37.21 -16.49 -4.86
CA MET A 315 -37.99 -17.38 -4.01
C MET A 315 -39.35 -16.78 -3.67
N ILE A 316 -39.39 -15.55 -3.14
CA ILE A 316 -40.64 -14.88 -2.76
C ILE A 316 -41.51 -14.59 -3.99
N GLY A 317 -40.91 -14.18 -5.11
CA GLY A 317 -41.65 -14.00 -6.36
C GLY A 317 -42.36 -15.27 -6.81
N TYR A 318 -41.75 -16.44 -6.62
CA TYR A 318 -42.40 -17.71 -6.92
C TYR A 318 -43.50 -18.05 -5.92
N PHE A 319 -43.31 -17.78 -4.63
CA PHE A 319 -44.37 -17.95 -3.63
C PHE A 319 -45.61 -17.10 -3.97
N ASN A 320 -45.42 -15.85 -4.33
CA ASN A 320 -46.50 -14.97 -4.77
C ASN A 320 -47.25 -15.52 -6.01
N GLN A 321 -46.49 -16.11 -6.96
CA GLN A 321 -47.10 -16.75 -8.12
C GLN A 321 -47.96 -17.98 -7.77
N LEU A 322 -47.56 -18.76 -6.77
CA LEU A 322 -48.38 -19.89 -6.29
C LEU A 322 -49.63 -19.40 -5.53
N ILE A 323 -49.48 -18.37 -4.71
CA ILE A 323 -50.63 -17.75 -4.00
C ILE A 323 -51.64 -17.18 -4.99
N SER A 324 -51.22 -16.50 -6.06
CA SER A 324 -52.10 -15.97 -7.10
C SER A 324 -52.86 -17.06 -7.87
N ARG A 325 -52.39 -18.32 -7.81
CA ARG A 325 -53.09 -19.51 -8.35
C ARG A 325 -54.02 -20.17 -7.36
N GLY A 326 -54.21 -19.62 -6.16
CA GLY A 326 -55.08 -20.15 -5.14
C GLY A 326 -54.53 -21.33 -4.33
N VAL A 327 -53.22 -21.58 -4.35
CA VAL A 327 -52.58 -22.66 -3.59
C VAL A 327 -52.54 -22.29 -2.10
N ALA A 328 -52.87 -23.24 -1.21
CA ALA A 328 -52.84 -23.04 0.24
C ALA A 328 -51.43 -22.74 0.74
N ILE A 329 -51.26 -21.85 1.74
CA ILE A 329 -49.96 -21.33 2.20
C ILE A 329 -48.96 -22.41 2.63
N GLU A 330 -49.46 -23.49 3.28
CA GLU A 330 -48.65 -24.65 3.65
C GLU A 330 -48.02 -25.32 2.44
N GLU A 331 -48.80 -25.44 1.37
CA GLU A 331 -48.38 -26.07 0.14
C GLU A 331 -47.49 -25.14 -0.70
N VAL A 332 -47.79 -23.83 -0.70
CA VAL A 332 -46.93 -22.79 -1.29
C VAL A 332 -45.50 -22.85 -0.73
N VAL A 333 -45.39 -22.94 0.59
CA VAL A 333 -44.08 -23.00 1.26
C VAL A 333 -43.37 -24.31 0.93
N ARG A 334 -44.06 -25.45 0.99
CA ARG A 334 -43.46 -26.76 0.72
C ARG A 334 -43.11 -26.94 -0.76
N GLU A 335 -44.06 -26.72 -1.65
CA GLU A 335 -43.84 -26.86 -3.10
C GLU A 335 -42.88 -25.83 -3.64
N GLY A 336 -42.98 -24.58 -3.16
CA GLY A 336 -42.15 -23.50 -3.56
C GLY A 336 -40.67 -23.70 -3.17
N ALA A 337 -40.44 -24.16 -1.93
CA ALA A 337 -39.10 -24.49 -1.49
C ALA A 337 -38.48 -25.65 -2.29
N MET A 338 -39.28 -26.73 -2.50
CA MET A 338 -38.83 -27.90 -3.28
C MET A 338 -38.53 -27.58 -4.74
N ARG A 339 -39.37 -26.81 -5.41
CA ARG A 339 -39.16 -26.44 -6.82
C ARG A 339 -38.02 -25.45 -7.02
N ARG A 340 -37.77 -24.57 -6.05
CA ARG A 340 -36.69 -23.59 -6.08
C ARG A 340 -35.35 -24.12 -5.57
N LEU A 341 -35.32 -25.26 -4.88
CA LEU A 341 -34.12 -25.90 -4.40
C LEU A 341 -33.11 -26.09 -5.52
N ARG A 342 -33.50 -26.71 -6.63
CA ARG A 342 -32.59 -26.99 -7.75
C ARG A 342 -32.03 -25.72 -8.42
N PRO A 343 -32.83 -24.72 -8.83
CA PRO A 343 -32.31 -23.47 -9.39
C PRO A 343 -31.36 -22.71 -8.45
N VAL A 344 -31.71 -22.57 -7.16
CA VAL A 344 -30.92 -21.84 -6.17
C VAL A 344 -29.59 -22.55 -5.91
N MET A 345 -29.63 -23.89 -5.78
CA MET A 345 -28.40 -24.69 -5.65
C MET A 345 -27.51 -24.59 -6.89
N MET A 346 -28.09 -24.59 -8.08
CA MET A 346 -27.33 -24.46 -9.33
C MET A 346 -26.65 -23.09 -9.43
N THR A 347 -27.37 -22.02 -9.15
CA THR A 347 -26.77 -20.66 -9.20
C THR A 347 -25.66 -20.48 -8.16
N ALA A 348 -25.86 -20.97 -6.94
CA ALA A 348 -24.84 -20.94 -5.89
C ALA A 348 -23.62 -21.79 -6.26
N SER A 349 -23.83 -23.00 -6.80
CA SER A 349 -22.74 -23.88 -7.21
C SER A 349 -21.95 -23.29 -8.38
N ILE A 350 -22.58 -22.71 -9.39
CA ILE A 350 -21.90 -22.09 -10.52
C ILE A 350 -21.06 -20.90 -10.03
N ALA A 351 -21.60 -20.04 -9.18
CA ALA A 351 -20.88 -18.91 -8.63
C ALA A 351 -19.69 -19.35 -7.76
N ALA A 352 -19.89 -20.36 -6.91
CA ALA A 352 -18.83 -20.92 -6.07
C ALA A 352 -17.71 -21.58 -6.92
N LEU A 353 -18.08 -22.45 -7.87
CA LEU A 353 -17.13 -23.12 -8.74
C LEU A 353 -16.32 -22.13 -9.60
N GLY A 354 -16.96 -21.04 -10.06
CA GLY A 354 -16.28 -19.97 -10.78
C GLY A 354 -15.22 -19.22 -9.96
N LEU A 355 -15.39 -19.21 -8.62
CA LEU A 355 -14.47 -18.52 -7.71
C LEU A 355 -13.42 -19.46 -7.07
N ILE A 356 -13.64 -20.79 -7.10
CA ILE A 356 -12.69 -21.77 -6.55
C ILE A 356 -11.26 -21.59 -7.09
N PRO A 357 -11.03 -21.39 -8.40
CA PRO A 357 -9.67 -21.17 -8.89
C PRO A 357 -8.95 -19.99 -8.22
N LEU A 358 -9.69 -18.95 -7.81
CA LEU A 358 -9.12 -17.79 -7.15
C LEU A 358 -8.61 -18.05 -5.72
N LEU A 359 -9.09 -19.13 -5.07
CA LEU A 359 -8.58 -19.55 -3.76
C LEU A 359 -7.15 -20.09 -3.84
N PHE A 360 -6.80 -20.69 -4.97
CA PHE A 360 -5.50 -21.33 -5.19
C PHE A 360 -4.54 -20.47 -6.01
N THR A 361 -4.93 -19.24 -6.36
CA THR A 361 -4.03 -18.32 -7.04
C THR A 361 -2.85 -17.97 -6.15
N THR A 362 -1.66 -18.03 -6.73
CA THR A 362 -0.41 -17.63 -6.09
C THR A 362 0.30 -16.59 -6.95
N GLY A 363 0.95 -15.61 -6.33
CA GLY A 363 1.66 -14.56 -7.03
C GLY A 363 1.00 -13.19 -6.95
N PRO A 364 1.47 -12.21 -7.76
CA PRO A 364 0.96 -10.84 -7.75
C PRO A 364 -0.54 -10.80 -8.09
N GLY A 365 -1.34 -10.15 -7.24
CA GLY A 365 -2.80 -10.07 -7.37
C GLY A 365 -3.59 -11.12 -6.59
N ALA A 366 -2.98 -12.20 -6.10
CA ALA A 366 -3.63 -13.20 -5.25
C ALA A 366 -4.16 -12.56 -3.95
N GLU A 367 -3.43 -11.59 -3.41
CA GLU A 367 -3.80 -10.82 -2.21
C GLU A 367 -5.13 -10.06 -2.35
N ILE A 368 -5.52 -9.73 -3.58
CA ILE A 368 -6.81 -9.09 -3.89
C ILE A 368 -7.89 -10.14 -4.15
N GLN A 369 -7.57 -11.18 -4.92
CA GLN A 369 -8.54 -12.13 -5.42
C GLN A 369 -8.97 -13.14 -4.35
N ARG A 370 -8.03 -13.61 -3.53
CA ARG A 370 -8.26 -14.66 -2.54
C ARG A 370 -9.22 -14.24 -1.42
N PRO A 371 -9.05 -13.08 -0.72
CA PRO A 371 -10.01 -12.65 0.30
C PRO A 371 -11.41 -12.39 -0.25
N LEU A 372 -11.52 -11.84 -1.46
CA LEU A 372 -12.79 -11.66 -2.15
C LEU A 372 -13.50 -13.01 -2.38
N ALA A 373 -12.79 -14.00 -2.94
CA ALA A 373 -13.35 -15.32 -3.22
C ALA A 373 -13.78 -16.05 -1.94
N ILE A 374 -12.98 -15.98 -0.87
CA ILE A 374 -13.30 -16.58 0.44
C ILE A 374 -14.62 -16.04 0.99
N VAL A 375 -14.77 -14.71 1.00
CA VAL A 375 -15.99 -14.06 1.50
C VAL A 375 -17.21 -14.48 0.69
N VAL A 376 -17.11 -14.45 -0.65
CA VAL A 376 -18.26 -14.78 -1.50
C VAL A 376 -18.64 -16.25 -1.40
N ILE A 377 -17.67 -17.18 -1.42
CA ILE A 377 -17.95 -18.62 -1.30
C ILE A 377 -18.55 -18.94 0.07
N GLY A 378 -17.92 -18.45 1.16
CA GLY A 378 -18.43 -18.69 2.51
C GLY A 378 -19.83 -18.11 2.74
N GLY A 379 -20.05 -16.90 2.27
CA GLY A 379 -21.34 -16.24 2.35
C GLY A 379 -22.42 -16.88 1.46
N LEU A 380 -22.05 -17.40 0.28
CA LEU A 380 -22.95 -18.15 -0.58
C LEU A 380 -23.47 -19.43 0.10
N ILE A 381 -22.59 -20.17 0.76
CA ILE A 381 -22.96 -21.39 1.47
C ILE A 381 -23.99 -21.06 2.56
N SER A 382 -23.69 -20.10 3.43
CA SER A 382 -24.61 -19.71 4.53
C SER A 382 -25.90 -19.11 4.01
N CYS A 383 -25.83 -18.20 3.04
CA CYS A 383 -27.00 -17.57 2.43
C CYS A 383 -27.90 -18.60 1.75
N THR A 384 -27.34 -19.54 0.98
CA THR A 384 -28.13 -20.57 0.29
C THR A 384 -28.87 -21.48 1.26
N LEU A 385 -28.17 -21.95 2.31
CA LEU A 385 -28.81 -22.79 3.36
C LEU A 385 -29.96 -22.04 4.03
N LEU A 386 -29.73 -20.79 4.43
CA LEU A 386 -30.72 -20.00 5.14
C LEU A 386 -31.89 -19.57 4.24
N THR A 387 -31.62 -19.22 2.99
CA THR A 387 -32.68 -18.91 2.03
C THR A 387 -33.60 -20.11 1.81
N LEU A 388 -33.06 -21.33 1.76
CA LEU A 388 -33.86 -22.53 1.52
C LEU A 388 -34.63 -23.00 2.76
N ILE A 389 -34.13 -22.76 3.97
CA ILE A 389 -34.70 -23.23 5.22
C ILE A 389 -35.50 -22.14 5.95
N LEU A 390 -34.88 -20.98 6.14
CA LEU A 390 -35.42 -19.92 6.98
C LEU A 390 -36.46 -19.07 6.24
N LEU A 391 -36.20 -18.70 5.00
CA LEU A 391 -37.08 -17.82 4.24
C LEU A 391 -38.45 -18.38 4.02
N PRO A 392 -38.65 -19.68 3.69
CA PRO A 392 -40.00 -20.28 3.59
C PRO A 392 -40.78 -20.22 4.91
N ASN A 393 -40.11 -20.51 6.04
CA ASN A 393 -40.72 -20.44 7.36
C ASN A 393 -41.11 -19.01 7.77
N LEU A 394 -40.23 -18.04 7.52
CA LEU A 394 -40.55 -16.64 7.77
C LEU A 394 -41.64 -16.11 6.85
N PHE A 395 -41.70 -16.58 5.60
CA PHE A 395 -42.77 -16.21 4.67
C PHE A 395 -44.14 -16.70 5.14
N LYS A 396 -44.23 -17.91 5.71
CA LYS A 396 -45.46 -18.43 6.30
C LYS A 396 -45.98 -17.53 7.42
N GLN A 397 -45.10 -16.99 8.25
CA GLN A 397 -45.47 -16.15 9.41
C GLN A 397 -45.73 -14.68 9.05
N PHE A 398 -44.94 -14.12 8.16
CA PHE A 398 -44.88 -12.67 7.92
C PHE A 398 -45.15 -12.26 6.48
N GLY A 399 -45.14 -13.20 5.52
CA GLY A 399 -45.17 -12.91 4.08
C GLY A 399 -46.56 -12.66 3.51
N LEU A 400 -47.62 -13.06 4.23
CA LEU A 400 -48.98 -12.84 3.77
C LEU A 400 -49.37 -11.36 3.85
N VAL A 401 -49.60 -10.76 2.70
CA VAL A 401 -50.34 -9.50 2.61
C VAL A 401 -51.80 -9.84 2.82
N ARG A 402 -52.38 -9.43 3.93
CA ARG A 402 -53.83 -9.40 4.04
C ARG A 402 -54.33 -8.36 3.04
N ASP A 403 -54.91 -8.80 1.94
CA ASP A 403 -55.68 -7.93 1.08
C ASP A 403 -56.86 -7.35 1.91
N THR A 404 -56.66 -6.13 2.39
CA THR A 404 -57.75 -5.25 2.82
C THR A 404 -58.29 -4.55 1.60
N HIS A 405 -58.87 -5.30 0.67
CA HIS A 405 -59.81 -4.77 -0.30
C HIS A 405 -61.15 -5.51 -0.11
N VAL A 406 -61.98 -4.89 0.63
CA VAL A 406 -63.45 -4.97 0.48
C VAL A 406 -63.85 -3.72 -0.31
#